data_2f465cb5060af89b5e2bc481834571de
#
_entry.id   2f465cb5060af89b5e2bc481834571de
#
_cell.length_a   1.000
_cell.length_b   1.000
_cell.length_c   1.000
_cell.angle_alpha   90.00
_cell.angle_beta   90.00
_cell.angle_gamma   90.00
#
_symmetry.space_group_name_H-M   'P 1'
#
loop_
_entity.id
_entity.type
_entity.pdbx_description
1 polymer ?
#
loop_
_entity_poly.entity_id
_entity_poly.type
_entity_poly.pdbx_seq_one_letter_code
_entity_poly.pdbx_strand_id
1 'polypeptide(L)'
;MARCSTPPAKNGTHPLWMQEFFGDTICVNGKAAPFLEVEPRKYRFRMVNGSNSRFFHLTLVPADAAGKPNGKPVDAPPFRQIGTDGGLLPAPLSMHYLIFSPGERFDLIIDFSEHKGENLALINDAPAPYARGGEIVPSDVMLFKVIKPLSRKDSSSLPDMLVTWSPLDPAHAVRERTLALTEMDRPSDGYTMIGLLGQKHWDDPITENPKAGSMEIWSFANATGDVHPIHIHLVQFQVLNRQTFDVKTYMQTGKLVFTGIPMPPESNERPAWKDTIKTYSGYITRVIARFDLPPGTQVNPGDEFRYVWHCQVLEHEDNEMMRPYKIVG
;
A
#
# COMPACT_ATOMS: atom_id res chain seq x y z
N MET A 1 -22.81 16.59 -0.94
CA MET A 1 -23.10 15.13 -0.93
C MET A 1 -22.57 14.58 -2.23
N ALA A 2 -21.47 13.84 -2.17
CA ALA A 2 -20.95 13.12 -3.33
C ALA A 2 -22.05 12.17 -3.84
N ARG A 3 -22.44 12.31 -5.08
CA ARG A 3 -23.37 11.37 -5.71
C ARG A 3 -22.53 10.13 -6.02
N CYS A 4 -22.75 9.06 -5.28
CA CYS A 4 -22.37 7.72 -5.73
C CYS A 4 -23.17 7.46 -7.01
N SER A 5 -22.58 7.75 -8.17
CA SER A 5 -23.17 7.41 -9.45
C SER A 5 -22.90 5.95 -9.73
N THR A 6 -23.72 5.07 -9.15
CA THR A 6 -23.80 3.69 -9.65
C THR A 6 -24.20 3.78 -11.13
N PRO A 7 -23.41 3.22 -12.05
CA PRO A 7 -23.82 3.14 -13.45
C PRO A 7 -25.18 2.42 -13.54
N PRO A 8 -26.06 2.82 -14.47
CA PRO A 8 -27.34 2.14 -14.63
C PRO A 8 -27.09 0.66 -14.96
N ALA A 9 -27.85 -0.22 -14.26
CA ALA A 9 -27.81 -1.64 -14.51
C ALA A 9 -28.02 -1.94 -16.00
N LYS A 10 -26.98 -2.32 -16.71
CA LYS A 10 -27.13 -2.95 -18.01
C LYS A 10 -27.61 -4.38 -17.76
N ASN A 11 -28.86 -4.64 -18.18
CA ASN A 11 -29.48 -5.98 -18.17
C ASN A 11 -29.88 -6.58 -16.80
N GLY A 12 -30.46 -5.78 -15.90
CA GLY A 12 -31.27 -6.31 -14.80
C GLY A 12 -30.57 -7.07 -13.68
N THR A 13 -29.23 -7.04 -13.63
CA THR A 13 -28.46 -7.64 -12.54
C THR A 13 -28.25 -6.59 -11.44
N HIS A 14 -28.82 -6.83 -10.27
CA HIS A 14 -28.65 -5.96 -9.09
C HIS A 14 -28.25 -6.81 -7.87
N PRO A 15 -27.33 -6.33 -6.99
CA PRO A 15 -26.60 -5.08 -7.07
C PRO A 15 -25.47 -5.16 -8.12
N LEU A 16 -25.22 -4.06 -8.80
CA LEU A 16 -24.03 -3.93 -9.64
C LEU A 16 -22.83 -3.78 -8.73
N TRP A 17 -21.95 -4.76 -8.76
CA TRP A 17 -20.60 -4.59 -8.23
C TRP A 17 -19.79 -3.70 -9.18
N MET A 18 -19.08 -2.74 -8.63
CA MET A 18 -18.10 -1.92 -9.34
C MET A 18 -16.71 -2.37 -8.92
N GLN A 19 -15.88 -2.57 -9.92
CA GLN A 19 -14.50 -3.06 -9.72
C GLN A 19 -13.67 -2.16 -8.82
N GLU A 20 -13.86 -0.85 -8.89
CA GLU A 20 -13.10 0.14 -8.15
C GLU A 20 -13.94 1.40 -7.90
N PHE A 21 -13.71 2.03 -6.74
CA PHE A 21 -14.32 3.31 -6.41
C PHE A 21 -13.24 4.34 -6.04
N PHE A 22 -13.11 5.36 -6.89
CA PHE A 22 -12.09 6.40 -6.68
C PHE A 22 -12.63 7.67 -6.02
N GLY A 23 -13.91 7.97 -6.16
CA GLY A 23 -14.50 9.24 -5.70
C GLY A 23 -13.97 10.46 -6.45
N ASP A 24 -14.57 11.60 -6.23
CA ASP A 24 -14.21 12.88 -6.84
C ASP A 24 -13.63 13.91 -5.84
N THR A 25 -13.55 13.53 -4.57
CA THR A 25 -13.15 14.41 -3.49
C THR A 25 -12.27 13.69 -2.49
N ILE A 26 -11.06 14.24 -2.23
CA ILE A 26 -10.15 13.71 -1.22
C ILE A 26 -10.52 14.30 0.14
N CYS A 27 -10.73 13.43 1.11
CA CYS A 27 -11.00 13.80 2.50
C CYS A 27 -9.82 13.45 3.41
N VAL A 28 -9.40 14.39 4.23
CA VAL A 28 -8.43 14.18 5.31
C VAL A 28 -9.12 14.35 6.65
N ASN A 29 -9.18 13.29 7.45
CA ASN A 29 -9.89 13.24 8.73
C ASN A 29 -11.36 13.75 8.61
N GLY A 30 -12.05 13.32 7.53
CA GLY A 30 -13.46 13.66 7.27
C GLY A 30 -13.71 15.05 6.71
N LYS A 31 -12.67 15.81 6.34
CA LYS A 31 -12.80 17.15 5.73
C LYS A 31 -12.23 17.12 4.31
N ALA A 32 -12.97 17.67 3.36
CA ALA A 32 -12.54 17.84 1.98
C ALA A 32 -11.45 18.92 1.89
N ALA A 33 -10.29 18.55 1.32
CA ALA A 33 -9.14 19.43 1.09
C ALA A 33 -8.92 20.46 2.23
N PRO A 34 -8.71 20.02 3.48
CA PRO A 34 -8.62 20.94 4.62
C PRO A 34 -7.31 21.73 4.61
N PHE A 35 -7.26 22.80 5.40
CA PHE A 35 -5.99 23.41 5.78
C PHE A 35 -5.64 23.14 7.24
N LEU A 36 -4.34 23.16 7.53
CA LEU A 36 -3.79 23.08 8.88
C LEU A 36 -2.82 24.25 9.10
N GLU A 37 -3.12 25.08 10.10
CA GLU A 37 -2.18 26.10 10.57
C GLU A 37 -1.13 25.47 11.47
N VAL A 38 0.13 25.66 11.15
CA VAL A 38 1.28 25.10 11.86
C VAL A 38 2.26 26.18 12.33
N GLU A 39 3.02 25.87 13.36
CA GLU A 39 4.18 26.64 13.80
C GLU A 39 5.38 26.32 12.88
N PRO A 40 6.36 27.22 12.73
CA PRO A 40 7.60 26.95 12.02
C PRO A 40 8.51 26.01 12.85
N ARG A 41 8.19 24.72 12.88
CA ARG A 41 8.89 23.66 13.63
C ARG A 41 8.60 22.30 13.03
N LYS A 42 9.21 21.25 13.59
CA LYS A 42 8.95 19.85 13.19
C LYS A 42 7.59 19.37 13.67
N TYR A 43 6.90 18.65 12.79
CA TYR A 43 5.66 17.94 13.08
C TYR A 43 5.78 16.48 12.67
N ARG A 44 5.22 15.59 13.51
CA ARG A 44 5.08 14.17 13.20
C ARG A 44 3.68 13.87 12.71
N PHE A 45 3.58 13.27 11.54
CA PHE A 45 2.33 12.83 10.94
C PHE A 45 2.30 11.31 10.84
N ARG A 46 1.29 10.70 11.43
CA ARG A 46 0.95 9.30 11.21
C ARG A 46 -0.17 9.24 10.21
N MET A 47 0.07 8.60 9.08
CA MET A 47 -0.83 8.56 7.95
C MET A 47 -1.30 7.15 7.68
N VAL A 48 -2.55 7.02 7.27
CA VAL A 48 -3.14 5.80 6.72
C VAL A 48 -3.93 6.18 5.47
N ASN A 49 -3.76 5.41 4.39
CA ASN A 49 -4.62 5.52 3.24
C ASN A 49 -5.87 4.66 3.48
N GLY A 50 -6.97 5.30 3.84
CA GLY A 50 -8.27 4.66 4.07
C GLY A 50 -9.21 4.78 2.86
N SER A 51 -8.70 5.05 1.66
CA SER A 51 -9.50 5.05 0.43
C SER A 51 -9.88 3.64 0.02
N ASN A 52 -11.00 3.49 -0.67
CA ASN A 52 -11.44 2.21 -1.22
C ASN A 52 -10.41 1.66 -2.23
N SER A 53 -10.18 2.40 -3.32
CA SER A 53 -9.31 1.96 -4.42
C SER A 53 -8.21 2.96 -4.76
N ARG A 54 -8.29 4.20 -4.24
CA ARG A 54 -7.39 5.28 -4.65
C ARG A 54 -6.00 5.13 -4.05
N PHE A 55 -5.02 5.05 -4.95
CA PHE A 55 -3.62 5.31 -4.62
C PHE A 55 -3.35 6.81 -4.58
N PHE A 56 -2.36 7.20 -3.83
CA PHE A 56 -1.85 8.57 -3.84
C PHE A 56 -0.37 8.58 -4.23
N HIS A 57 0.00 9.53 -5.08
CA HIS A 57 1.38 9.97 -5.26
C HIS A 57 1.47 11.36 -4.62
N LEU A 58 1.79 11.37 -3.32
CA LEU A 58 1.78 12.57 -2.51
C LEU A 58 3.07 13.36 -2.70
N THR A 59 2.92 14.66 -2.94
CA THR A 59 4.02 15.60 -3.05
C THR A 59 3.70 16.87 -2.27
N LEU A 60 4.67 17.42 -1.56
CA LEU A 60 4.55 18.72 -0.92
C LEU A 60 5.20 19.78 -1.79
N VAL A 61 4.47 20.87 -2.08
CA VAL A 61 4.94 21.96 -2.94
C VAL A 61 4.60 23.32 -2.33
N PRO A 62 5.38 24.39 -2.60
CA PRO A 62 4.97 25.76 -2.27
C PRO A 62 3.62 26.10 -2.90
N ALA A 63 2.86 26.96 -2.20
CA ALA A 63 1.57 27.45 -2.67
C ALA A 63 1.43 28.96 -2.45
N ASP A 64 0.63 29.61 -3.28
CA ASP A 64 0.33 31.03 -3.18
C ASP A 64 -0.62 31.35 -2.00
N ALA A 65 -0.97 32.62 -1.84
CA ALA A 65 -1.88 33.05 -0.76
C ALA A 65 -3.29 32.43 -0.84
N ALA A 66 -3.71 32.03 -2.03
CA ALA A 66 -4.98 31.32 -2.24
C ALA A 66 -4.87 29.79 -1.99
N GLY A 67 -3.66 29.30 -1.73
CA GLY A 67 -3.38 27.88 -1.53
C GLY A 67 -3.13 27.10 -2.82
N LYS A 68 -3.01 27.80 -3.96
CA LYS A 68 -2.76 27.15 -5.23
C LYS A 68 -1.28 26.82 -5.39
N PRO A 69 -0.91 25.58 -5.79
CA PRO A 69 0.47 25.17 -6.03
C PRO A 69 1.17 26.10 -7.03
N ASN A 70 2.37 26.57 -6.67
CA ASN A 70 3.14 27.51 -7.49
C ASN A 70 4.68 27.27 -7.48
N GLY A 71 5.13 26.15 -6.92
CA GLY A 71 6.52 25.78 -6.83
C GLY A 71 6.76 24.29 -7.12
N LYS A 72 7.99 23.86 -6.92
CA LYS A 72 8.42 22.47 -7.14
C LYS A 72 8.59 21.72 -5.81
N PRO A 73 8.53 20.37 -5.82
CA PRO A 73 8.72 19.58 -4.60
C PRO A 73 10.05 19.82 -3.88
N VAL A 74 11.10 20.15 -4.62
CA VAL A 74 12.43 20.45 -4.05
C VAL A 74 12.50 21.79 -3.32
N ASP A 75 11.52 22.67 -3.52
CA ASP A 75 11.40 23.96 -2.86
C ASP A 75 10.59 23.88 -1.55
N ALA A 76 10.04 22.72 -1.25
CA ALA A 76 9.32 22.40 -0.01
C ALA A 76 10.15 21.45 0.89
N PRO A 77 9.85 21.38 2.19
CA PRO A 77 10.54 20.46 3.07
C PRO A 77 10.28 19.00 2.64
N PRO A 78 11.31 18.14 2.62
CA PRO A 78 11.12 16.73 2.29
C PRO A 78 10.32 16.02 3.39
N PHE A 79 9.66 14.94 3.02
CA PHE A 79 9.16 13.97 3.97
C PHE A 79 10.34 13.22 4.59
N ARG A 80 10.49 13.29 5.90
CA ARG A 80 11.43 12.44 6.64
C ARG A 80 10.64 11.23 7.15
N GLN A 81 10.60 10.17 6.36
CA GLN A 81 9.90 8.95 6.76
C GLN A 81 10.68 8.23 7.84
N ILE A 82 10.01 7.95 8.95
CA ILE A 82 10.57 7.28 10.13
C ILE A 82 9.93 5.92 10.41
N GLY A 83 8.82 5.60 9.76
CA GLY A 83 8.12 4.33 9.93
C GLY A 83 7.21 3.97 8.77
N THR A 84 6.83 2.69 8.77
CA THR A 84 5.89 2.06 7.85
C THR A 84 4.84 1.27 8.62
N ASP A 85 4.10 0.39 7.94
CA ASP A 85 3.08 -0.50 8.53
C ASP A 85 3.60 -1.27 9.74
N GLY A 86 4.82 -1.79 9.65
CA GLY A 86 5.42 -2.65 10.66
C GLY A 86 6.21 -1.95 11.76
N GLY A 87 6.21 -0.60 11.79
CA GLY A 87 6.89 0.18 12.81
C GLY A 87 7.99 1.09 12.28
N LEU A 88 8.96 1.40 13.14
CA LEU A 88 10.04 2.33 12.79
C LEU A 88 11.00 1.74 11.76
N LEU A 89 11.47 2.60 10.85
CA LEU A 89 12.62 2.32 9.99
C LEU A 89 13.92 2.32 10.83
N PRO A 90 14.99 1.66 10.38
CA PRO A 90 16.29 1.73 11.05
C PRO A 90 16.86 3.16 11.12
N ALA A 91 16.63 3.94 10.08
CA ALA A 91 17.06 5.33 9.97
C ALA A 91 16.00 6.16 9.23
N PRO A 92 15.94 7.47 9.46
CA PRO A 92 15.04 8.35 8.70
C PRO A 92 15.40 8.37 7.22
N LEU A 93 14.39 8.21 6.36
CA LEU A 93 14.54 8.30 4.91
C LEU A 93 13.98 9.63 4.40
N SER A 94 14.77 10.39 3.62
CA SER A 94 14.34 11.66 3.03
C SER A 94 13.75 11.42 1.65
N MET A 95 12.51 11.88 1.43
CA MET A 95 11.78 11.70 0.18
C MET A 95 11.01 12.97 -0.18
N HIS A 96 10.89 13.27 -1.49
CA HIS A 96 10.08 14.39 -1.99
C HIS A 96 8.70 13.94 -2.49
N TYR A 97 8.47 12.64 -2.56
CA TYR A 97 7.17 12.06 -2.90
C TYR A 97 6.95 10.75 -2.14
N LEU A 98 5.69 10.33 -2.04
CA LEU A 98 5.29 9.07 -1.44
C LEU A 98 4.23 8.41 -2.32
N ILE A 99 4.46 7.16 -2.72
CA ILE A 99 3.41 6.32 -3.31
C ILE A 99 2.71 5.60 -2.16
N PHE A 100 1.42 5.84 -2.03
CA PHE A 100 0.64 5.48 -0.84
C PHE A 100 -0.59 4.69 -1.27
N SER A 101 -0.51 3.36 -1.21
CA SER A 101 -1.62 2.48 -1.57
C SER A 101 -2.66 2.33 -0.46
N PRO A 102 -3.90 1.93 -0.78
CA PRO A 102 -4.87 1.55 0.25
C PRO A 102 -4.27 0.62 1.29
N GLY A 103 -4.59 0.84 2.56
CA GLY A 103 -4.10 0.06 3.70
C GLY A 103 -2.67 0.35 4.16
N GLU A 104 -1.82 1.02 3.40
CA GLU A 104 -0.48 1.39 3.86
C GLU A 104 -0.53 2.44 4.97
N ARG A 105 0.48 2.41 5.84
CA ARG A 105 0.71 3.43 6.89
C ARG A 105 2.10 4.00 6.75
N PHE A 106 2.21 5.31 6.95
CA PHE A 106 3.49 6.02 7.01
C PHE A 106 3.57 6.85 8.29
N ASP A 107 4.76 6.91 8.86
CA ASP A 107 5.11 7.77 9.98
C ASP A 107 6.17 8.76 9.48
N LEU A 108 5.82 10.03 9.43
CA LEU A 108 6.59 11.08 8.78
C LEU A 108 6.93 12.21 9.74
N ILE A 109 8.10 12.82 9.56
CA ILE A 109 8.42 14.14 10.09
C ILE A 109 8.50 15.13 8.92
N ILE A 110 7.80 16.26 9.05
CA ILE A 110 7.92 17.42 8.16
C ILE A 110 8.46 18.58 8.99
N ASP A 111 9.53 19.20 8.55
CA ASP A 111 10.18 20.33 9.23
C ASP A 111 9.80 21.65 8.56
N PHE A 112 8.94 22.41 9.21
CA PHE A 112 8.47 23.72 8.73
C PHE A 112 9.33 24.89 9.24
N SER A 113 10.47 24.65 9.91
CA SER A 113 11.23 25.71 10.61
C SER A 113 11.68 26.85 9.68
N GLU A 114 12.05 26.53 8.44
CA GLU A 114 12.52 27.50 7.45
C GLU A 114 11.41 28.09 6.56
N HIS A 115 10.13 27.69 6.80
CA HIS A 115 8.99 28.05 5.93
C HIS A 115 8.00 29.01 6.60
N LYS A 116 8.46 29.81 7.58
CA LYS A 116 7.60 30.76 8.29
C LYS A 116 6.96 31.77 7.35
N GLY A 117 5.62 31.86 7.40
CA GLY A 117 4.80 32.77 6.57
C GLY A 117 4.40 32.15 5.23
N GLU A 118 4.83 30.95 4.93
CA GLU A 118 4.56 30.27 3.66
C GLU A 118 3.31 29.37 3.76
N ASN A 119 2.73 29.12 2.60
CA ASN A 119 1.77 28.05 2.37
C ASN A 119 2.41 26.90 1.61
N LEU A 120 2.12 25.68 2.02
CA LEU A 120 2.61 24.46 1.42
C LEU A 120 1.42 23.53 1.11
N ALA A 121 1.21 23.21 -0.16
CA ALA A 121 0.13 22.32 -0.58
C ALA A 121 0.63 20.88 -0.64
N LEU A 122 -0.08 19.97 0.01
CA LEU A 122 0.05 18.54 -0.21
C LEU A 122 -0.88 18.18 -1.37
N ILE A 123 -0.30 17.71 -2.45
CA ILE A 123 -1.01 17.38 -3.68
C ILE A 123 -0.89 15.90 -4.02
N ASN A 124 -1.82 15.43 -4.84
CA ASN A 124 -1.83 14.10 -5.41
C ASN A 124 -1.87 14.18 -6.94
N ASP A 125 -1.03 13.43 -7.62
CA ASP A 125 -1.03 13.28 -9.08
C ASP A 125 -0.99 11.82 -9.53
N ALA A 126 -1.30 10.87 -8.61
CA ALA A 126 -1.44 9.47 -8.99
C ALA A 126 -2.59 9.28 -9.97
N PRO A 127 -2.37 8.58 -11.09
CA PRO A 127 -3.47 8.22 -12.00
C PRO A 127 -4.47 7.27 -11.31
N ALA A 128 -5.69 7.22 -11.83
CA ALA A 128 -6.71 6.26 -11.41
C ALA A 128 -7.28 5.52 -12.63
N PRO A 129 -7.30 4.17 -12.63
CA PRO A 129 -6.58 3.26 -11.73
C PRO A 129 -5.06 3.47 -11.73
N TYR A 130 -4.43 3.13 -10.62
CA TYR A 130 -2.97 3.20 -10.53
C TYR A 130 -2.35 1.96 -11.22
N ALA A 131 -1.29 2.07 -12.05
CA ALA A 131 -0.42 3.21 -12.34
C ALA A 131 -0.66 3.80 -13.74
N ARG A 132 -1.69 3.38 -14.49
CA ARG A 132 -1.85 3.67 -15.92
C ARG A 132 -3.24 4.21 -16.30
N GLY A 133 -4.11 4.46 -15.32
CA GLY A 133 -5.44 4.97 -15.57
C GLY A 133 -5.46 6.38 -16.15
N GLY A 134 -6.58 6.76 -16.74
CA GLY A 134 -6.80 8.04 -17.38
C GLY A 134 -7.93 8.87 -16.75
N GLU A 135 -8.47 8.46 -15.60
CA GLU A 135 -9.50 9.23 -14.92
C GLU A 135 -8.95 10.55 -14.36
N ILE A 136 -9.78 11.59 -14.38
CA ILE A 136 -9.48 12.86 -13.74
C ILE A 136 -9.39 12.64 -12.24
N VAL A 137 -8.25 12.99 -11.66
CA VAL A 137 -7.95 12.79 -10.26
C VAL A 137 -7.99 14.13 -9.54
N PRO A 138 -8.70 14.27 -8.40
CA PRO A 138 -8.57 15.45 -7.57
C PRO A 138 -7.13 15.56 -7.06
N SER A 139 -6.49 16.72 -7.26
CA SER A 139 -5.10 16.95 -6.88
C SER A 139 -4.97 17.41 -5.43
N ASP A 140 -5.94 18.16 -4.93
CA ASP A 140 -5.83 18.86 -3.64
C ASP A 140 -6.09 17.89 -2.48
N VAL A 141 -5.06 17.62 -1.70
CA VAL A 141 -5.16 16.78 -0.50
C VAL A 141 -5.35 17.66 0.74
N MET A 142 -4.40 18.55 1.04
CA MET A 142 -4.52 19.52 2.12
C MET A 142 -3.50 20.66 1.98
N LEU A 143 -3.74 21.75 2.72
CA LEU A 143 -2.87 22.91 2.77
C LEU A 143 -2.27 23.09 4.16
N PHE A 144 -0.96 23.25 4.25
CA PHE A 144 -0.28 23.72 5.47
C PHE A 144 -0.05 25.22 5.39
N LYS A 145 -0.46 25.97 6.43
CA LYS A 145 -0.20 27.40 6.58
C LYS A 145 0.78 27.58 7.75
N VAL A 146 2.00 27.97 7.47
CA VAL A 146 3.04 28.12 8.49
C VAL A 146 2.97 29.50 9.13
N ILE A 147 1.85 29.82 9.75
CA ILE A 147 1.52 31.16 10.24
C ILE A 147 1.41 31.26 11.77
N LYS A 148 1.34 30.14 12.48
CA LYS A 148 1.29 30.19 13.94
C LYS A 148 2.59 30.70 14.52
N PRO A 149 2.53 31.57 15.54
CA PRO A 149 3.74 31.95 16.27
C PRO A 149 4.33 30.72 16.97
N LEU A 150 5.66 30.65 17.02
CA LEU A 150 6.33 29.57 17.73
C LEU A 150 6.00 29.65 19.22
N SER A 151 5.32 28.65 19.76
CA SER A 151 4.88 28.61 21.16
C SER A 151 6.05 28.40 22.14
N ARG A 152 7.08 27.71 21.70
CA ARG A 152 8.34 27.49 22.41
C ARG A 152 9.43 27.08 21.43
N LYS A 153 10.71 27.28 21.79
CA LYS A 153 11.84 26.82 20.98
C LYS A 153 11.70 25.30 20.69
N ASP A 154 11.81 24.94 19.44
CA ASP A 154 11.87 23.53 19.04
C ASP A 154 13.26 22.98 19.36
N SER A 155 13.35 22.13 20.37
CA SER A 155 14.58 21.43 20.77
C SER A 155 14.57 19.98 20.28
N SER A 156 13.59 19.58 19.47
CA SER A 156 13.52 18.21 18.96
C SER A 156 14.63 17.92 17.96
N SER A 157 15.19 16.74 18.04
CA SER A 157 16.14 16.22 17.06
C SER A 157 15.62 14.90 16.50
N LEU A 158 15.96 14.63 15.26
CA LEU A 158 15.68 13.34 14.62
C LEU A 158 16.98 12.54 14.66
N PRO A 159 17.04 11.42 15.40
CA PRO A 159 18.23 10.58 15.46
C PRO A 159 18.57 9.97 14.10
N ASP A 160 19.85 9.76 13.83
CA ASP A 160 20.29 9.10 12.60
C ASP A 160 19.96 7.59 12.60
N MET A 161 19.86 6.98 13.77
CA MET A 161 19.42 5.58 13.95
C MET A 161 18.21 5.54 14.87
N LEU A 162 17.15 4.87 14.42
CA LEU A 162 15.88 4.75 15.13
C LEU A 162 15.74 3.38 15.82
N VAL A 163 16.02 2.31 15.09
CA VAL A 163 15.99 0.93 15.59
C VAL A 163 17.06 0.09 14.92
N THR A 164 17.46 -0.99 15.58
CA THR A 164 18.35 -1.99 14.96
C THR A 164 17.59 -2.78 13.89
N TRP A 165 18.19 -2.89 12.72
CA TRP A 165 17.64 -3.69 11.64
C TRP A 165 18.15 -5.14 11.68
N SER A 166 17.23 -6.08 11.56
CA SER A 166 17.54 -7.52 11.48
C SER A 166 16.87 -8.09 10.25
N PRO A 167 17.60 -8.22 9.12
CA PRO A 167 17.03 -8.83 7.92
C PRO A 167 16.76 -10.31 8.13
N LEU A 168 15.64 -10.78 7.59
CA LEU A 168 15.39 -12.21 7.47
C LEU A 168 16.27 -12.77 6.34
N ASP A 169 16.92 -13.90 6.60
CA ASP A 169 17.76 -14.59 5.60
C ASP A 169 16.90 -15.54 4.77
N PRO A 170 16.78 -15.32 3.44
CA PRO A 170 16.03 -16.20 2.54
C PRO A 170 16.52 -17.66 2.56
N ALA A 171 17.79 -17.92 2.92
CA ALA A 171 18.32 -19.28 3.03
C ALA A 171 17.65 -20.11 4.14
N HIS A 172 17.01 -19.46 5.10
CA HIS A 172 16.24 -20.11 6.16
C HIS A 172 14.76 -20.32 5.84
N ALA A 173 14.30 -19.89 4.67
CA ALA A 173 12.93 -20.15 4.24
C ALA A 173 12.74 -21.63 3.93
N VAL A 174 11.78 -22.26 4.59
CA VAL A 174 11.50 -23.70 4.40
C VAL A 174 10.66 -23.96 3.16
N ARG A 175 10.04 -22.92 2.60
CA ARG A 175 9.18 -23.00 1.42
C ARG A 175 9.07 -21.64 0.71
N GLU A 176 8.97 -21.69 -0.63
CA GLU A 176 8.48 -20.60 -1.45
C GLU A 176 7.12 -20.98 -2.03
N ARG A 177 6.14 -20.05 -1.94
CA ARG A 177 4.82 -20.21 -2.56
C ARG A 177 4.66 -19.19 -3.68
N THR A 178 4.26 -19.65 -4.86
CA THR A 178 3.81 -18.75 -5.94
C THR A 178 2.29 -18.59 -5.84
N LEU A 179 1.85 -17.36 -5.60
CA LEU A 179 0.47 -16.98 -5.39
C LEU A 179 0.06 -16.02 -6.51
N ALA A 180 -0.72 -16.53 -7.47
CA ALA A 180 -1.15 -15.72 -8.60
C ALA A 180 -2.26 -14.74 -8.18
N LEU A 181 -2.19 -13.52 -8.71
CA LEU A 181 -3.31 -12.58 -8.73
C LEU A 181 -3.88 -12.61 -10.13
N THR A 182 -5.15 -12.95 -10.26
CA THR A 182 -5.84 -13.09 -11.54
C THR A 182 -7.23 -12.49 -11.46
N GLU A 183 -7.81 -12.19 -12.61
CA GLU A 183 -9.17 -11.69 -12.76
C GLU A 183 -9.95 -12.62 -13.66
N MET A 184 -11.26 -12.69 -13.44
CA MET A 184 -12.18 -13.37 -14.30
C MET A 184 -13.11 -12.35 -14.96
N ASP A 185 -12.96 -12.21 -16.28
CA ASP A 185 -13.72 -11.25 -17.06
C ASP A 185 -14.99 -11.91 -17.62
N ARG A 186 -16.02 -11.08 -17.78
CA ARG A 186 -17.23 -11.48 -18.45
C ARG A 186 -16.96 -11.59 -19.98
N PRO A 187 -17.23 -12.75 -20.61
CA PRO A 187 -16.89 -12.96 -22.02
C PRO A 187 -17.57 -12.00 -22.99
N SER A 188 -18.75 -11.43 -22.61
CA SER A 188 -19.54 -10.58 -23.52
C SER A 188 -18.96 -9.18 -23.74
N ASP A 189 -18.22 -8.62 -22.77
CA ASP A 189 -17.74 -7.23 -22.81
C ASP A 189 -16.39 -7.02 -22.12
N GLY A 190 -15.75 -8.09 -21.62
CA GLY A 190 -14.47 -8.01 -20.93
C GLY A 190 -14.53 -7.29 -19.57
N TYR A 191 -15.73 -7.12 -19.00
CA TYR A 191 -15.87 -6.52 -17.69
C TYR A 191 -15.39 -7.48 -16.61
N THR A 192 -14.44 -7.07 -15.77
CA THR A 192 -13.95 -7.88 -14.66
C THR A 192 -15.06 -8.17 -13.66
N MET A 193 -15.32 -9.43 -13.42
CA MET A 193 -16.40 -9.90 -12.53
C MET A 193 -15.93 -10.18 -11.12
N ILE A 194 -14.73 -10.74 -10.96
CA ILE A 194 -14.13 -11.11 -9.68
C ILE A 194 -12.61 -11.07 -9.77
N GLY A 195 -11.94 -10.71 -8.66
CA GLY A 195 -10.51 -10.89 -8.48
C GLY A 195 -10.22 -12.16 -7.69
N LEU A 196 -9.17 -12.91 -8.05
CA LEU A 196 -8.82 -14.17 -7.40
C LEU A 196 -7.39 -14.15 -6.86
N LEU A 197 -7.21 -14.71 -5.67
CA LEU A 197 -5.92 -14.96 -5.06
C LEU A 197 -5.56 -16.46 -5.15
N GLY A 198 -4.37 -16.76 -5.69
CA GLY A 198 -3.94 -18.14 -5.92
C GLY A 198 -4.84 -18.90 -6.90
N GLN A 199 -5.59 -18.17 -7.74
CA GLN A 199 -6.60 -18.72 -8.66
C GLN A 199 -7.71 -19.50 -7.93
N LYS A 200 -8.13 -19.05 -6.76
CA LYS A 200 -9.08 -19.74 -5.89
C LYS A 200 -10.15 -18.80 -5.38
N HIS A 201 -11.35 -19.36 -5.22
CA HIS A 201 -12.47 -18.71 -4.54
C HIS A 201 -12.32 -18.80 -3.03
N TRP A 202 -13.04 -17.96 -2.29
CA TRP A 202 -13.03 -17.94 -0.82
C TRP A 202 -13.33 -19.32 -0.21
N ASP A 203 -14.30 -20.04 -0.72
CA ASP A 203 -14.76 -21.34 -0.21
C ASP A 203 -13.89 -22.53 -0.66
N ASP A 204 -12.91 -22.31 -1.55
CA ASP A 204 -11.98 -23.36 -1.96
C ASP A 204 -11.10 -23.83 -0.79
N PRO A 205 -10.62 -25.07 -0.79
CA PRO A 205 -9.74 -25.58 0.24
C PRO A 205 -8.53 -24.68 0.49
N ILE A 206 -8.16 -24.51 1.77
CA ILE A 206 -7.01 -23.71 2.19
C ILE A 206 -5.73 -24.42 1.72
N THR A 207 -4.90 -23.72 0.97
CA THR A 207 -3.64 -24.22 0.42
C THR A 207 -2.41 -23.60 1.07
N GLU A 208 -2.58 -22.41 1.68
CA GLU A 208 -1.54 -21.69 2.41
C GLU A 208 -1.56 -22.13 3.88
N ASN A 209 -0.64 -23.03 4.24
CA ASN A 209 -0.57 -23.67 5.56
C ASN A 209 0.88 -23.67 6.10
N PRO A 210 1.48 -22.49 6.38
CA PRO A 210 2.78 -22.42 7.02
C PRO A 210 2.77 -23.08 8.40
N LYS A 211 3.91 -23.69 8.78
CA LYS A 211 4.10 -24.21 10.11
C LYS A 211 4.38 -23.10 11.12
N ALA A 212 3.85 -23.17 12.33
CA ALA A 212 4.12 -22.23 13.40
C ALA A 212 5.64 -22.04 13.60
N GLY A 213 6.08 -20.77 13.63
CA GLY A 213 7.49 -20.38 13.75
C GLY A 213 8.35 -20.60 12.50
N SER A 214 7.80 -21.18 11.43
CA SER A 214 8.54 -21.33 10.17
C SER A 214 8.67 -20.02 9.41
N MET A 215 9.66 -19.98 8.51
CA MET A 215 9.87 -18.85 7.61
C MET A 215 9.55 -19.31 6.19
N GLU A 216 8.71 -18.55 5.47
CA GLU A 216 8.39 -18.82 4.08
C GLU A 216 8.58 -17.57 3.21
N ILE A 217 8.83 -17.77 1.92
CA ILE A 217 8.77 -16.74 0.88
C ILE A 217 7.41 -16.86 0.20
N TRP A 218 6.67 -15.74 0.17
CA TRP A 218 5.44 -15.63 -0.60
C TRP A 218 5.69 -14.74 -1.81
N SER A 219 5.43 -15.29 -2.98
CA SER A 219 5.74 -14.71 -4.29
C SER A 219 4.44 -14.42 -5.02
N PHE A 220 4.00 -13.15 -4.98
CA PHE A 220 2.76 -12.68 -5.59
C PHE A 220 2.99 -12.41 -7.08
N ALA A 221 2.49 -13.26 -7.95
CA ALA A 221 2.56 -13.11 -9.41
C ALA A 221 1.31 -12.37 -9.90
N ASN A 222 1.43 -11.07 -10.13
CA ASN A 222 0.31 -10.25 -10.58
C ASN A 222 0.14 -10.37 -12.10
N ALA A 223 -0.86 -11.13 -12.52
CA ALA A 223 -1.24 -11.34 -13.91
C ALA A 223 -2.43 -10.48 -14.35
N THR A 224 -2.86 -9.51 -13.54
CA THR A 224 -3.95 -8.56 -13.82
C THR A 224 -3.45 -7.28 -14.47
N GLY A 225 -4.36 -6.40 -14.87
CA GLY A 225 -4.04 -5.07 -15.42
C GLY A 225 -3.65 -4.05 -14.36
N ASP A 226 -4.07 -4.23 -13.11
CA ASP A 226 -4.01 -3.23 -12.06
C ASP A 226 -2.94 -3.55 -11.00
N VAL A 227 -2.68 -2.56 -10.13
CA VAL A 227 -1.80 -2.72 -8.97
C VAL A 227 -2.64 -3.09 -7.75
N HIS A 228 -2.34 -4.24 -7.14
CA HIS A 228 -3.04 -4.69 -5.94
C HIS A 228 -2.17 -4.52 -4.69
N PRO A 229 -2.61 -3.77 -3.69
CA PRO A 229 -1.98 -3.76 -2.37
C PRO A 229 -2.38 -5.03 -1.62
N ILE A 230 -1.43 -5.96 -1.45
CA ILE A 230 -1.68 -7.24 -0.78
C ILE A 230 -1.31 -7.13 0.70
N HIS A 231 -2.26 -7.46 1.56
CA HIS A 231 -2.12 -7.53 3.01
C HIS A 231 -2.15 -8.98 3.50
N ILE A 232 -1.30 -9.27 4.48
CA ILE A 232 -1.28 -10.57 5.17
C ILE A 232 -1.56 -10.30 6.65
N HIS A 233 -2.63 -10.87 7.18
CA HIS A 233 -2.97 -10.76 8.59
C HIS A 233 -1.93 -11.44 9.48
N LEU A 234 -1.84 -11.03 10.73
CA LEU A 234 -0.97 -11.52 11.81
C LEU A 234 0.51 -11.21 11.61
N VAL A 235 1.09 -11.54 10.45
CA VAL A 235 2.54 -11.49 10.24
C VAL A 235 2.99 -10.18 9.64
N GLN A 236 4.22 -9.80 9.96
CA GLN A 236 4.96 -8.79 9.22
C GLN A 236 5.99 -9.46 8.33
N PHE A 237 6.27 -8.86 7.20
CA PHE A 237 7.20 -9.37 6.22
C PHE A 237 8.24 -8.32 5.81
N GLN A 238 9.28 -8.78 5.15
CA GLN A 238 10.28 -7.96 4.47
C GLN A 238 10.18 -8.19 2.98
N VAL A 239 10.27 -7.11 2.20
CA VAL A 239 10.24 -7.19 0.72
C VAL A 239 11.62 -7.61 0.22
N LEU A 240 11.67 -8.67 -0.57
CA LEU A 240 12.93 -9.17 -1.13
C LEU A 240 13.26 -8.51 -2.47
N ASN A 241 12.35 -8.60 -3.42
CA ASN A 241 12.52 -8.06 -4.76
C ASN A 241 11.21 -8.09 -5.57
N ARG A 242 11.27 -7.46 -6.74
CA ARG A 242 10.27 -7.59 -7.81
C ARG A 242 10.96 -8.00 -9.09
N GLN A 243 10.27 -8.76 -9.94
CA GLN A 243 10.79 -9.22 -11.21
C GLN A 243 9.70 -9.32 -12.25
N THR A 244 9.92 -8.81 -13.45
CA THR A 244 8.96 -8.92 -14.55
C THR A 244 8.88 -10.35 -15.09
N PHE A 245 7.68 -10.76 -15.51
CA PHE A 245 7.44 -12.05 -16.13
C PHE A 245 6.47 -11.93 -17.32
N ASP A 246 6.48 -12.92 -18.20
CA ASP A 246 5.56 -13.01 -19.33
C ASP A 246 4.18 -13.48 -18.83
N VAL A 247 3.27 -12.51 -18.63
CA VAL A 247 1.90 -12.75 -18.17
C VAL A 247 1.16 -13.69 -19.12
N LYS A 248 1.29 -13.48 -20.45
CA LYS A 248 0.59 -14.30 -21.45
C LYS A 248 0.99 -15.77 -21.37
N THR A 249 2.28 -16.04 -21.31
CA THR A 249 2.80 -17.40 -21.15
C THR A 249 2.36 -18.00 -19.82
N TYR A 250 2.38 -17.21 -18.74
CA TYR A 250 1.94 -17.67 -17.44
C TYR A 250 0.46 -18.06 -17.42
N MET A 251 -0.41 -17.22 -17.94
CA MET A 251 -1.84 -17.48 -17.99
C MET A 251 -2.22 -18.69 -18.88
N GLN A 252 -1.44 -18.94 -19.92
CA GLN A 252 -1.66 -20.08 -20.82
C GLN A 252 -1.11 -21.40 -20.31
N THR A 253 -0.01 -21.38 -19.56
CA THR A 253 0.77 -22.60 -19.26
C THR A 253 1.01 -22.84 -17.77
N GLY A 254 0.75 -21.84 -16.90
CA GLY A 254 1.12 -21.85 -15.49
C GLY A 254 2.64 -21.69 -15.24
N LYS A 255 3.45 -21.49 -16.28
CA LYS A 255 4.90 -21.39 -16.15
C LYS A 255 5.36 -19.94 -16.06
N LEU A 256 6.10 -19.62 -15.01
CA LEU A 256 6.77 -18.32 -14.88
C LEU A 256 7.97 -18.25 -15.84
N VAL A 257 7.90 -17.35 -16.81
CA VAL A 257 8.99 -16.99 -17.70
C VAL A 257 9.39 -15.56 -17.41
N PHE A 258 10.55 -15.37 -16.77
CA PHE A 258 11.02 -14.04 -16.40
C PHE A 258 11.54 -13.27 -17.62
N THR A 259 11.16 -11.99 -17.72
CA THR A 259 11.52 -11.08 -18.82
C THR A 259 12.52 -10.00 -18.40
N GLY A 260 12.89 -9.95 -17.13
CA GLY A 260 13.87 -9.03 -16.58
C GLY A 260 14.64 -9.63 -15.40
N ILE A 261 15.62 -8.88 -14.90
CA ILE A 261 16.36 -9.25 -13.69
C ILE A 261 15.54 -8.87 -12.44
N PRO A 262 15.76 -9.51 -11.27
CA PRO A 262 15.20 -9.07 -10.02
C PRO A 262 15.62 -7.64 -9.68
N MET A 263 14.63 -6.79 -9.38
CA MET A 263 14.83 -5.40 -8.94
C MET A 263 14.70 -5.30 -7.42
N PRO A 264 15.50 -4.46 -6.77
CA PRO A 264 15.38 -4.22 -5.34
C PRO A 264 14.01 -3.63 -5.01
N PRO A 265 13.57 -3.72 -3.72
CA PRO A 265 12.41 -2.99 -3.23
C PRO A 265 12.54 -1.48 -3.40
N GLU A 266 11.43 -0.76 -3.35
CA GLU A 266 11.44 0.70 -3.26
C GLU A 266 12.21 1.16 -2.01
N SER A 267 12.73 2.38 -2.03
CA SER A 267 13.60 2.88 -0.96
C SER A 267 12.94 2.87 0.41
N ASN A 268 11.62 3.08 0.46
CA ASN A 268 10.83 3.06 1.69
C ASN A 268 10.27 1.68 2.08
N GLU A 269 10.54 0.67 1.27
CA GLU A 269 10.20 -0.72 1.57
C GLU A 269 11.40 -1.50 2.11
N ARG A 270 12.61 -0.96 1.98
CA ARG A 270 13.84 -1.59 2.45
C ARG A 270 14.80 -0.54 3.04
N PRO A 271 15.25 -0.74 4.29
CA PRO A 271 14.87 -1.80 5.23
C PRO A 271 13.58 -1.43 5.97
N ALA A 272 12.58 -2.29 5.93
CA ALA A 272 11.30 -2.05 6.59
C ALA A 272 10.57 -3.35 6.94
N TRP A 273 9.82 -3.33 8.03
CA TRP A 273 8.77 -4.30 8.31
C TRP A 273 7.47 -3.79 7.73
N LYS A 274 6.79 -4.61 6.94
CA LYS A 274 5.51 -4.28 6.31
C LYS A 274 4.50 -5.40 6.53
N ASP A 275 3.24 -5.07 6.38
CA ASP A 275 2.15 -6.04 6.31
C ASP A 275 1.28 -5.86 5.05
N THR A 276 1.50 -4.77 4.32
CA THR A 276 0.82 -4.42 3.07
C THR A 276 1.85 -4.07 2.00
N ILE A 277 1.74 -4.65 0.80
CA ILE A 277 2.71 -4.46 -0.29
C ILE A 277 2.04 -4.26 -1.64
N LYS A 278 2.51 -3.25 -2.38
CA LYS A 278 2.11 -3.00 -3.76
C LYS A 278 2.63 -4.09 -4.69
N THR A 279 1.71 -4.82 -5.32
CA THR A 279 2.03 -5.83 -6.34
C THR A 279 1.70 -5.27 -7.71
N TYR A 280 2.73 -4.89 -8.46
CA TYR A 280 2.58 -4.24 -9.76
C TYR A 280 2.18 -5.24 -10.85
N SER A 281 1.34 -4.79 -11.81
CA SER A 281 0.94 -5.56 -12.98
C SER A 281 2.15 -6.06 -13.78
N GLY A 282 2.17 -7.35 -14.11
CA GLY A 282 3.26 -7.99 -14.86
C GLY A 282 4.52 -8.27 -14.05
N TYR A 283 4.47 -8.11 -12.72
CA TYR A 283 5.56 -8.43 -11.82
C TYR A 283 5.22 -9.56 -10.87
N ILE A 284 6.23 -10.34 -10.51
CA ILE A 284 6.23 -11.14 -9.30
C ILE A 284 6.88 -10.32 -8.18
N THR A 285 6.19 -10.17 -7.06
CA THR A 285 6.68 -9.48 -5.86
C THR A 285 6.94 -10.52 -4.78
N ARG A 286 8.19 -10.62 -4.31
CA ARG A 286 8.59 -11.61 -3.31
C ARG A 286 8.73 -10.95 -1.95
N VAL A 287 8.07 -11.54 -0.95
CA VAL A 287 8.20 -11.15 0.45
C VAL A 287 8.62 -12.36 1.28
N ILE A 288 9.33 -12.12 2.37
CA ILE A 288 9.72 -13.15 3.33
C ILE A 288 9.08 -12.83 4.67
N ALA A 289 8.41 -13.82 5.25
CA ALA A 289 7.75 -13.70 6.55
C ALA A 289 8.10 -14.87 7.47
N ARG A 290 8.12 -14.60 8.76
CA ARG A 290 8.12 -15.62 9.79
C ARG A 290 6.72 -15.77 10.35
N PHE A 291 6.19 -16.98 10.37
CA PHE A 291 4.81 -17.27 10.76
C PHE A 291 4.73 -17.58 12.26
N ASP A 292 5.11 -16.57 13.06
CA ASP A 292 4.99 -16.64 14.50
C ASP A 292 3.53 -16.39 14.94
N LEU A 293 3.09 -17.13 15.95
CA LEU A 293 1.83 -16.87 16.63
C LEU A 293 2.03 -15.83 17.74
N PRO A 294 0.96 -15.20 18.23
CA PRO A 294 1.06 -14.24 19.34
C PRO A 294 1.81 -14.85 20.54
N PRO A 295 2.62 -14.03 21.26
CA PRO A 295 3.37 -14.51 22.42
C PRO A 295 2.49 -15.22 23.45
N GLY A 296 2.94 -16.38 23.92
CA GLY A 296 2.21 -17.20 24.89
C GLY A 296 1.20 -18.19 24.28
N THR A 297 1.02 -18.19 22.95
CA THR A 297 0.19 -19.19 22.28
C THR A 297 0.86 -20.57 22.41
N GLN A 298 0.18 -21.53 23.00
CA GLN A 298 0.61 -22.93 23.00
C GLN A 298 0.25 -23.57 21.65
N VAL A 299 1.19 -24.32 21.10
CA VAL A 299 1.05 -24.99 19.80
C VAL A 299 1.27 -26.48 19.98
N ASN A 300 0.26 -27.29 19.68
CA ASN A 300 0.33 -28.74 19.71
C ASN A 300 0.27 -29.29 18.27
N PRO A 301 0.80 -30.49 18.03
CA PRO A 301 0.62 -31.18 16.75
C PRO A 301 -0.87 -31.32 16.40
N GLY A 302 -1.23 -30.82 15.21
CA GLY A 302 -2.60 -30.84 14.72
C GLY A 302 -3.42 -29.58 15.00
N ASP A 303 -2.89 -28.64 15.78
CA ASP A 303 -3.56 -27.32 15.95
C ASP A 303 -3.58 -26.54 14.64
N GLU A 304 -4.66 -25.79 14.41
CA GLU A 304 -4.85 -24.91 13.26
C GLU A 304 -5.30 -23.54 13.72
N PHE A 305 -4.57 -22.48 13.30
CA PHE A 305 -4.87 -21.09 13.59
C PHE A 305 -5.17 -20.37 12.28
N ARG A 306 -6.42 -19.90 12.09
CA ARG A 306 -6.89 -19.36 10.82
C ARG A 306 -6.77 -17.85 10.78
N TYR A 307 -6.27 -17.36 9.68
CA TYR A 307 -6.11 -15.94 9.31
C TYR A 307 -6.52 -15.75 7.86
N VAL A 308 -6.40 -14.52 7.35
CA VAL A 308 -6.67 -14.18 5.95
C VAL A 308 -5.51 -13.39 5.34
N TRP A 309 -5.43 -13.42 4.04
CA TRP A 309 -4.65 -12.49 3.24
C TRP A 309 -5.53 -12.00 2.08
N HIS A 310 -5.38 -10.73 1.69
CA HIS A 310 -6.31 -10.12 0.75
C HIS A 310 -5.72 -8.91 0.05
N CYS A 311 -6.39 -8.43 -1.00
CA CYS A 311 -6.17 -7.13 -1.58
C CYS A 311 -6.80 -6.06 -0.69
N GLN A 312 -6.16 -4.91 -0.55
CA GLN A 312 -6.70 -3.76 0.21
C GLN A 312 -7.51 -2.78 -0.65
N VAL A 313 -7.74 -3.08 -1.93
CA VAL A 313 -8.81 -2.43 -2.69
C VAL A 313 -10.10 -3.05 -2.20
N LEU A 314 -10.95 -2.24 -1.55
CA LEU A 314 -12.12 -2.74 -0.81
C LEU A 314 -13.09 -3.50 -1.71
N GLU A 315 -13.32 -3.01 -2.92
CA GLU A 315 -14.21 -3.64 -3.89
C GLU A 315 -13.64 -4.99 -4.39
N HIS A 316 -12.31 -5.15 -4.42
CA HIS A 316 -11.68 -6.44 -4.73
C HIS A 316 -11.74 -7.39 -3.55
N GLU A 317 -11.41 -6.88 -2.34
CA GLU A 317 -11.47 -7.63 -1.08
C GLU A 317 -12.85 -8.26 -0.86
N ASP A 318 -13.91 -7.47 -1.06
CA ASP A 318 -15.30 -7.89 -0.88
C ASP A 318 -15.80 -8.82 -2.00
N ASN A 319 -15.02 -9.00 -3.07
CA ASN A 319 -15.41 -9.80 -4.23
C ASN A 319 -14.33 -10.81 -4.61
N GLU A 320 -14.15 -11.80 -3.75
CA GLU A 320 -13.28 -12.97 -3.89
C GLU A 320 -11.76 -12.72 -3.78
N MET A 321 -11.27 -11.46 -3.77
CA MET A 321 -9.83 -11.19 -3.65
C MET A 321 -9.35 -11.24 -2.20
N MET A 322 -9.86 -12.22 -1.47
CA MET A 322 -9.51 -12.60 -0.11
C MET A 322 -9.45 -14.12 0.01
N ARG A 323 -8.43 -14.62 0.71
CA ARG A 323 -8.27 -16.05 0.95
C ARG A 323 -7.94 -16.33 2.41
N PRO A 324 -8.55 -17.38 2.99
CA PRO A 324 -8.08 -17.89 4.27
C PRO A 324 -6.73 -18.58 4.12
N TYR A 325 -5.89 -18.43 5.15
CA TYR A 325 -4.72 -19.27 5.37
C TYR A 325 -4.70 -19.77 6.81
N LYS A 326 -3.91 -20.80 7.09
CA LYS A 326 -3.82 -21.37 8.43
C LYS A 326 -2.39 -21.65 8.84
N ILE A 327 -2.02 -21.27 10.06
CA ILE A 327 -0.77 -21.70 10.67
C ILE A 327 -1.04 -23.04 11.35
N VAL A 328 -0.17 -24.02 11.08
CA VAL A 328 -0.32 -25.40 11.60
C VAL A 328 0.78 -25.71 12.61
N GLY A 329 0.40 -26.50 13.62
CA GLY A 329 1.31 -26.96 14.66
C GLY A 329 2.27 -28.08 14.23
#